data_80f30f00c2387f46c6e0cd84b740b745
#
_entry.id   80f30f00c2387f46c6e0cd84b740b745
#
_cell.length_a   1.000
_cell.length_b   1.000
_cell.length_c   1.000
_cell.angle_alpha   90.00
_cell.angle_beta   90.00
_cell.angle_gamma   90.00
#
_symmetry.space_group_name_H-M   'P 1'
#
loop_
_entity.id
_entity.type
_entity.pdbx_description
1 polymer ?
#
loop_
_entity_poly.entity_id
_entity_poly.type
_entity_poly.pdbx_seq_one_letter_code
_entity_poly.pdbx_strand_id
1 'polypeptide(L)'
;MLMPENQSPTVAVLLPCYNEEVTIGKVVRDFKASLPQADIYVYDNNSTDRTADIAASEGAIVRKEPRQGKGNVIRAMFEDIDADVYVMADGDDTYPADAAPAMVDKVLEGYDMVIGDRLSSTYFQENKRPFHNFGNRLVRGSINGLFHANVTDIMITPEFLRTFGFRP
;
A
#
# COMPACT_ATOMS: atom_id res chain seq x y z
N MET A 1 -12.47 17.44 10.77
CA MET A 1 -11.44 18.28 11.45
C MET A 1 -10.84 19.14 10.36
N LEU A 2 -11.00 20.47 10.42
CA LEU A 2 -10.45 21.37 9.39
C LEU A 2 -8.94 21.39 9.55
N MET A 3 -8.20 21.13 8.49
CA MET A 3 -6.75 21.28 8.45
C MET A 3 -6.37 22.73 8.75
N PRO A 4 -5.26 23.01 9.45
CA PRO A 4 -4.75 24.37 9.57
C PRO A 4 -4.36 24.88 8.18
N GLU A 5 -4.79 26.09 7.83
CA GLU A 5 -4.81 26.72 6.49
C GLU A 5 -3.45 26.86 5.79
N ASN A 6 -2.35 26.19 6.24
CA ASN A 6 -1.02 26.45 5.69
C ASN A 6 -0.05 25.24 5.70
N GLN A 7 -0.52 24.00 5.82
CA GLN A 7 0.34 22.83 5.67
C GLN A 7 -0.14 21.96 4.49
N SER A 8 0.79 21.66 3.58
CA SER A 8 0.53 20.62 2.55
C SER A 8 0.28 19.29 3.25
N PRO A 9 -0.69 18.48 2.76
CA PRO A 9 -0.99 17.17 3.34
C PRO A 9 0.24 16.27 3.32
N THR A 10 0.47 15.57 4.41
CA THR A 10 1.52 14.58 4.53
C THR A 10 1.09 13.29 3.84
N VAL A 11 1.95 12.76 2.97
CA VAL A 11 1.71 11.52 2.23
C VAL A 11 2.76 10.49 2.62
N ALA A 12 2.33 9.31 3.03
CA ALA A 12 3.20 8.18 3.36
C ALA A 12 2.96 7.02 2.38
N VAL A 13 4.02 6.56 1.72
CA VAL A 13 4.00 5.31 0.93
C VAL A 13 4.43 4.17 1.83
N LEU A 14 3.62 3.13 1.93
CA LEU A 14 3.78 1.98 2.81
C LEU A 14 4.07 0.72 1.99
N LEU A 15 5.28 0.18 2.13
CA LEU A 15 5.76 -0.99 1.39
C LEU A 15 6.10 -2.14 2.36
N PRO A 16 5.17 -3.06 2.63
CA PRO A 16 5.48 -4.29 3.35
C PRO A 16 6.32 -5.21 2.47
N CYS A 17 7.49 -5.65 2.96
CA CYS A 17 8.45 -6.42 2.18
C CYS A 17 8.90 -7.70 2.89
N TYR A 18 9.08 -8.76 2.11
CA TYR A 18 9.70 -10.00 2.54
C TYR A 18 10.42 -10.68 1.37
N ASN A 19 11.76 -10.64 1.36
CA ASN A 19 12.60 -11.19 0.29
C ASN A 19 12.30 -10.61 -1.11
N GLU A 20 12.38 -9.27 -1.21
CA GLU A 20 12.08 -8.50 -2.43
C GLU A 20 13.33 -7.78 -2.97
N GLU A 21 14.55 -8.34 -2.77
CA GLU A 21 15.82 -7.68 -3.17
C GLU A 21 15.88 -7.32 -4.64
N VAL A 22 15.18 -8.07 -5.51
CA VAL A 22 15.21 -7.87 -6.97
C VAL A 22 14.40 -6.64 -7.37
N THR A 23 13.31 -6.35 -6.67
CA THR A 23 12.28 -5.39 -7.09
C THR A 23 12.26 -4.12 -6.25
N ILE A 24 12.55 -4.23 -4.95
CA ILE A 24 12.36 -3.14 -4.00
C ILE A 24 13.08 -1.84 -4.37
N GLY A 25 14.28 -1.92 -4.93
CA GLY A 25 15.03 -0.74 -5.33
C GLY A 25 14.34 0.05 -6.45
N LYS A 26 13.77 -0.66 -7.43
CA LYS A 26 12.97 -0.04 -8.50
C LYS A 26 11.70 0.57 -7.93
N VAL A 27 10.96 -0.17 -7.09
CA VAL A 27 9.71 0.29 -6.48
C VAL A 27 9.92 1.59 -5.70
N VAL A 28 10.95 1.68 -4.88
CA VAL A 28 11.27 2.91 -4.12
C VAL A 28 11.57 4.07 -5.07
N ARG A 29 12.38 3.87 -6.12
CA ARG A 29 12.67 4.94 -7.10
C ARG A 29 11.42 5.41 -7.83
N ASP A 30 10.57 4.48 -8.25
CA ASP A 30 9.35 4.79 -8.99
C ASP A 30 8.37 5.61 -8.13
N PHE A 31 8.17 5.23 -6.87
CA PHE A 31 7.34 6.02 -5.94
C PHE A 31 7.96 7.39 -5.62
N LYS A 32 9.28 7.49 -5.48
CA LYS A 32 9.94 8.80 -5.32
C LYS A 32 9.76 9.71 -6.53
N ALA A 33 9.79 9.14 -7.72
CA ALA A 33 9.56 9.91 -8.95
C ALA A 33 8.10 10.36 -9.07
N SER A 34 7.15 9.50 -8.71
CA SER A 34 5.71 9.77 -8.84
C SER A 34 5.17 10.66 -7.71
N LEU A 35 5.69 10.51 -6.50
CA LEU A 35 5.28 11.25 -5.29
C LEU A 35 6.50 11.86 -4.59
N PRO A 36 7.15 12.90 -5.16
CA PRO A 36 8.41 13.42 -4.64
C PRO A 36 8.31 14.06 -3.25
N GLN A 37 7.10 14.38 -2.79
CA GLN A 37 6.85 14.95 -1.46
C GLN A 37 6.49 13.88 -0.41
N ALA A 38 6.32 12.60 -0.82
CA ALA A 38 5.93 11.53 0.09
C ALA A 38 7.13 10.93 0.81
N ASP A 39 6.93 10.58 2.08
CA ASP A 39 7.85 9.69 2.80
C ASP A 39 7.59 8.25 2.39
N ILE A 40 8.66 7.52 2.03
CA ILE A 40 8.54 6.11 1.63
C ILE A 40 9.04 5.23 2.76
N TYR A 41 8.15 4.45 3.33
CA TYR A 41 8.41 3.50 4.40
C TYR A 41 8.46 2.08 3.86
N VAL A 42 9.57 1.40 4.10
CA VAL A 42 9.73 -0.03 3.82
C VAL A 42 9.77 -0.78 5.15
N TYR A 43 8.82 -1.68 5.36
CA TYR A 43 8.81 -2.56 6.53
C TYR A 43 9.31 -3.95 6.14
N ASP A 44 10.52 -4.25 6.60
CA ASP A 44 11.15 -5.55 6.40
C ASP A 44 10.61 -6.57 7.42
N ASN A 45 9.93 -7.60 6.92
CA ASN A 45 9.35 -8.65 7.75
C ASN A 45 10.23 -9.89 7.79
N ASN A 46 11.44 -9.74 8.32
CA ASN A 46 12.46 -10.78 8.47
C ASN A 46 13.01 -11.31 7.13
N SER A 47 13.26 -10.45 6.17
CA SER A 47 13.98 -10.84 4.94
C SER A 47 15.33 -11.43 5.25
N THR A 48 15.72 -12.43 4.48
CA THR A 48 17.03 -13.10 4.57
C THR A 48 17.98 -12.68 3.45
N ASP A 49 17.49 -11.85 2.53
CA ASP A 49 18.20 -11.28 1.39
C ASP A 49 18.59 -9.80 1.66
N ARG A 50 18.94 -9.06 0.63
CA ARG A 50 19.35 -7.66 0.71
C ARG A 50 18.22 -6.64 0.63
N THR A 51 16.97 -7.05 0.81
CA THR A 51 15.78 -6.18 0.70
C THR A 51 15.95 -4.89 1.50
N ALA A 52 16.25 -4.98 2.80
CA ALA A 52 16.35 -3.82 3.68
C ALA A 52 17.50 -2.88 3.27
N ASP A 53 18.66 -3.43 2.92
CA ASP A 53 19.84 -2.65 2.53
C ASP A 53 19.60 -1.90 1.21
N ILE A 54 18.98 -2.55 0.23
CA ILE A 54 18.65 -1.96 -1.05
C ILE A 54 17.61 -0.83 -0.87
N ALA A 55 16.55 -1.08 -0.11
CA ALA A 55 15.54 -0.06 0.17
C ALA A 55 16.16 1.18 0.84
N ALA A 56 17.02 0.99 1.83
CA ALA A 56 17.72 2.08 2.51
C ALA A 56 18.65 2.84 1.56
N SER A 57 19.39 2.16 0.68
CA SER A 57 20.28 2.80 -0.30
C SER A 57 19.54 3.65 -1.33
N GLU A 58 18.29 3.32 -1.63
CA GLU A 58 17.41 4.12 -2.47
C GLU A 58 16.71 5.25 -1.67
N GLY A 59 16.99 5.36 -0.36
CA GLY A 59 16.53 6.43 0.52
C GLY A 59 15.12 6.23 1.03
N ALA A 60 14.64 5.01 1.16
CA ALA A 60 13.45 4.70 1.94
C ALA A 60 13.76 4.70 3.45
N ILE A 61 12.74 5.00 4.24
CA ILE A 61 12.77 4.84 5.70
C ILE A 61 12.49 3.38 6.02
N VAL A 62 13.53 2.62 6.35
CA VAL A 62 13.40 1.18 6.61
C VAL A 62 13.13 0.92 8.08
N ARG A 63 12.10 0.12 8.36
CA ARG A 63 11.77 -0.39 9.70
C ARG A 63 11.64 -1.91 9.67
N LYS A 64 11.77 -2.56 10.82
CA LYS A 64 11.65 -4.02 10.95
C LYS A 64 10.42 -4.38 11.78
N GLU A 65 9.64 -5.33 11.27
CA GLU A 65 8.58 -5.98 12.05
C GLU A 65 8.96 -7.45 12.29
N PRO A 66 9.33 -7.80 13.55
CA PRO A 66 9.80 -9.14 13.86
C PRO A 66 8.70 -10.21 13.86
N ARG A 67 7.43 -9.81 14.03
CA ARG A 67 6.30 -10.75 13.96
C ARG A 67 6.00 -11.08 12.52
N GLN A 68 6.29 -12.32 12.12
CA GLN A 68 6.10 -12.77 10.75
C GLN A 68 4.64 -12.67 10.31
N GLY A 69 4.42 -12.12 9.12
CA GLY A 69 3.11 -12.05 8.46
C GLY A 69 2.68 -10.64 8.09
N LYS A 70 2.16 -10.48 6.87
CA LYS A 70 1.77 -9.19 6.27
C LYS A 70 0.80 -8.39 7.15
N GLY A 71 -0.14 -9.07 7.83
CA GLY A 71 -1.08 -8.41 8.74
C GLY A 71 -0.40 -7.76 9.96
N ASN A 72 0.69 -8.34 10.50
CA ASN A 72 1.48 -7.73 11.56
C ASN A 72 2.21 -6.50 11.07
N VAL A 73 2.78 -6.57 9.86
CA VAL A 73 3.46 -5.45 9.20
C VAL A 73 2.52 -4.27 9.01
N ILE A 74 1.34 -4.52 8.42
CA ILE A 74 0.34 -3.48 8.17
C ILE A 74 -0.12 -2.83 9.48
N ARG A 75 -0.33 -3.61 10.54
CA ARG A 75 -0.67 -3.06 11.85
C ARG A 75 0.44 -2.15 12.38
N ALA A 76 1.69 -2.62 12.35
CA ALA A 76 2.83 -1.83 12.81
C ALA A 76 2.97 -0.52 12.01
N MET A 77 2.79 -0.56 10.68
CA MET A 77 2.82 0.64 9.85
C MET A 77 1.81 1.69 10.31
N PHE A 78 0.56 1.29 10.57
CA PHE A 78 -0.48 2.23 11.01
C PHE A 78 -0.36 2.65 12.48
N GLU A 79 0.32 1.86 13.32
CA GLU A 79 0.65 2.24 14.69
C GLU A 79 1.82 3.23 14.76
N ASP A 80 2.78 3.11 13.86
CA ASP A 80 4.06 3.83 13.90
C ASP A 80 4.09 5.12 13.06
N ILE A 81 3.22 5.23 12.06
CA ILE A 81 3.27 6.29 11.05
C ILE A 81 2.00 7.13 11.15
N ASP A 82 2.17 8.44 11.28
CA ASP A 82 1.08 9.43 11.25
C ASP A 82 1.20 10.24 9.97
N ALA A 83 0.19 10.13 9.10
CA ALA A 83 0.10 10.86 7.83
C ALA A 83 -1.36 11.14 7.46
N ASP A 84 -1.58 12.17 6.64
CA ASP A 84 -2.91 12.52 6.15
C ASP A 84 -3.40 11.56 5.07
N VAL A 85 -2.47 11.04 4.26
CA VAL A 85 -2.77 10.09 3.17
C VAL A 85 -1.76 8.94 3.20
N TYR A 86 -2.27 7.72 3.17
CA TYR A 86 -1.47 6.51 3.04
C TYR A 86 -1.62 5.89 1.66
N VAL A 87 -0.51 5.63 0.99
CA VAL A 87 -0.44 4.87 -0.25
C VAL A 87 0.17 3.52 0.05
N MET A 88 -0.58 2.44 -0.08
CA MET A 88 -0.07 1.09 0.18
C MET A 88 0.16 0.34 -1.13
N ALA A 89 1.33 -0.26 -1.28
CA ALA A 89 1.69 -1.12 -2.39
C ALA A 89 2.59 -2.27 -1.92
N ASP A 90 2.71 -3.33 -2.71
CA ASP A 90 3.66 -4.41 -2.43
C ASP A 90 5.07 -4.07 -2.98
N GLY A 91 6.12 -4.65 -2.39
CA GLY A 91 7.50 -4.44 -2.82
C GLY A 91 7.90 -5.22 -4.09
N ASP A 92 6.97 -5.97 -4.69
CA ASP A 92 7.18 -6.93 -5.77
C ASP A 92 7.06 -6.36 -7.20
N ASP A 93 6.96 -5.03 -7.33
CA ASP A 93 6.81 -4.30 -8.61
C ASP A 93 5.54 -4.67 -9.40
N THR A 94 4.47 -5.11 -8.70
CA THR A 94 3.19 -5.43 -9.35
C THR A 94 2.23 -4.24 -9.44
N TYR A 95 2.53 -3.12 -8.79
CA TYR A 95 1.72 -1.90 -8.78
C TYR A 95 2.44 -0.76 -9.49
N PRO A 96 1.84 -0.18 -10.53
CA PRO A 96 2.43 0.97 -11.24
C PRO A 96 2.38 2.22 -10.34
N ALA A 97 3.55 2.74 -9.96
CA ALA A 97 3.66 3.91 -9.09
C ALA A 97 3.13 5.21 -9.75
N ASP A 98 3.07 5.27 -11.05
CA ASP A 98 2.55 6.41 -11.83
C ASP A 98 1.05 6.67 -11.63
N ALA A 99 0.30 5.67 -11.16
CA ALA A 99 -1.10 5.82 -10.80
C ALA A 99 -1.30 6.51 -9.43
N ALA A 100 -0.28 6.50 -8.56
CA ALA A 100 -0.40 6.96 -7.18
C ALA A 100 -0.79 8.45 -7.04
N PRO A 101 -0.27 9.41 -7.84
CA PRO A 101 -0.69 10.81 -7.73
C PRO A 101 -2.19 11.00 -7.92
N ALA A 102 -2.78 10.37 -8.95
CA ALA A 102 -4.22 10.47 -9.21
C ALA A 102 -5.07 9.84 -8.09
N MET A 103 -4.55 8.80 -7.42
CA MET A 103 -5.22 8.18 -6.28
C MET A 103 -5.15 9.08 -5.04
N VAL A 104 -4.00 9.73 -4.79
CA VAL A 104 -3.82 10.71 -3.70
C VAL A 104 -4.77 11.89 -3.90
N ASP A 105 -4.86 12.44 -5.11
CA ASP A 105 -5.77 13.53 -5.43
C ASP A 105 -7.22 13.18 -5.09
N LYS A 106 -7.65 11.96 -5.38
CA LYS A 106 -9.01 11.49 -5.04
C LYS A 106 -9.26 11.43 -3.53
N VAL A 107 -8.28 10.97 -2.76
CA VAL A 107 -8.39 10.99 -1.28
C VAL A 107 -8.50 12.44 -0.79
N LEU A 108 -7.72 13.36 -1.35
CA LEU A 108 -7.77 14.78 -0.98
C LEU A 108 -9.07 15.47 -1.42
N GLU A 109 -9.76 14.96 -2.45
CA GLU A 109 -11.12 15.39 -2.82
C GLU A 109 -12.19 14.93 -1.81
N GLY A 110 -11.85 14.08 -0.82
CA GLY A 110 -12.72 13.62 0.25
C GLY A 110 -13.18 12.17 0.14
N TYR A 111 -12.56 11.37 -0.71
CA TYR A 111 -12.79 9.92 -0.70
C TYR A 111 -12.02 9.26 0.45
N ASP A 112 -12.71 8.45 1.26
CA ASP A 112 -12.09 7.73 2.38
C ASP A 112 -11.11 6.64 1.91
N MET A 113 -11.35 6.06 0.73
CA MET A 113 -10.54 5.00 0.16
C MET A 113 -10.61 5.00 -1.36
N VAL A 114 -9.45 4.90 -1.99
CA VAL A 114 -9.32 4.76 -3.45
C VAL A 114 -8.57 3.47 -3.76
N ILE A 115 -9.13 2.65 -4.64
CA ILE A 115 -8.58 1.34 -5.00
C ILE A 115 -8.18 1.33 -6.46
N GLY A 116 -6.92 0.96 -6.74
CA GLY A 116 -6.47 0.69 -8.09
C GLY A 116 -6.97 -0.66 -8.60
N ASP A 117 -7.84 -0.66 -9.63
CA ASP A 117 -8.30 -1.90 -10.25
C ASP A 117 -7.28 -2.43 -11.26
N ARG A 118 -6.55 -3.48 -10.85
CA ARG A 118 -5.61 -4.20 -11.73
C ARG A 118 -6.31 -5.14 -12.72
N LEU A 119 -7.56 -5.53 -12.45
CA LEU A 119 -8.24 -6.57 -13.21
C LEU A 119 -8.79 -6.05 -14.54
N SER A 120 -8.98 -4.74 -14.69
CA SER A 120 -9.44 -4.10 -15.93
C SER A 120 -8.31 -3.73 -16.89
N SER A 121 -7.03 -3.78 -16.47
CA SER A 121 -5.89 -3.46 -17.31
C SER A 121 -5.45 -4.66 -18.17
N THR A 122 -4.96 -4.39 -19.38
CA THR A 122 -4.37 -5.36 -20.33
C THR A 122 -3.18 -6.15 -19.75
N TYR A 123 -2.61 -5.70 -18.63
CA TYR A 123 -1.51 -6.35 -17.91
C TYR A 123 -1.86 -7.79 -17.44
N PHE A 124 -3.13 -8.07 -17.12
CA PHE A 124 -3.60 -9.41 -16.70
C PHE A 124 -3.76 -10.41 -17.83
N GLN A 125 -3.75 -9.99 -19.09
CA GLN A 125 -3.81 -10.94 -20.19
C GLN A 125 -2.49 -11.70 -20.39
N GLU A 126 -1.38 -11.17 -19.89
CA GLU A 126 -0.04 -11.76 -20.05
C GLU A 126 0.42 -12.65 -18.89
N ASN A 127 -0.14 -12.50 -17.67
CA ASN A 127 0.28 -13.22 -16.46
C ASN A 127 -0.84 -14.05 -15.82
N LYS A 128 -1.38 -15.03 -16.56
CA LYS A 128 -2.38 -15.97 -16.03
C LYS A 128 -1.75 -16.97 -15.06
N ARG A 129 -1.79 -16.69 -13.76
CA ARG A 129 -1.56 -17.69 -12.70
C ARG A 129 -2.91 -18.28 -12.27
N PRO A 130 -3.28 -19.52 -12.67
CA PRO A 130 -4.65 -20.06 -12.58
C PRO A 130 -5.18 -20.22 -11.15
N PHE A 131 -4.32 -20.30 -10.12
CA PHE A 131 -4.76 -20.52 -8.72
C PHE A 131 -4.88 -19.23 -7.90
N HIS A 132 -4.26 -18.12 -8.28
CA HIS A 132 -4.32 -16.86 -7.54
C HIS A 132 -5.70 -16.18 -7.67
N ASN A 133 -6.33 -16.32 -8.83
CA ASN A 133 -7.63 -15.72 -9.12
C ASN A 133 -8.80 -16.39 -8.38
N PHE A 134 -8.65 -17.64 -7.95
CA PHE A 134 -9.72 -18.37 -7.24
C PHE A 134 -9.86 -17.86 -5.80
N GLY A 135 -8.76 -17.64 -5.09
CA GLY A 135 -8.76 -17.10 -3.72
C GLY A 135 -9.36 -15.69 -3.64
N ASN A 136 -8.91 -14.79 -4.50
CA ASN A 136 -9.44 -13.41 -4.56
C ASN A 136 -10.93 -13.39 -4.93
N ARG A 137 -11.36 -14.27 -5.83
CA ARG A 137 -12.77 -14.35 -6.23
C ARG A 137 -13.67 -14.84 -5.09
N LEU A 138 -13.17 -15.77 -4.25
CA LEU A 138 -13.91 -16.31 -3.11
C LEU A 138 -14.03 -15.27 -1.99
N VAL A 139 -12.94 -14.60 -1.63
CA VAL A 139 -12.91 -13.54 -0.59
C VAL A 139 -13.76 -12.34 -1.02
N ARG A 140 -13.62 -11.89 -2.26
CA ARG A 140 -14.43 -10.81 -2.83
C ARG A 140 -15.93 -11.16 -2.84
N GLY A 141 -16.28 -12.38 -3.23
CA GLY A 141 -17.67 -12.86 -3.22
C GLY A 141 -18.26 -12.89 -1.81
N SER A 142 -17.46 -13.26 -0.81
CA SER A 142 -17.88 -13.27 0.60
C SER A 142 -18.08 -11.85 1.14
N ILE A 143 -17.18 -10.92 0.85
CA ILE A 143 -17.29 -9.52 1.28
C ILE A 143 -18.49 -8.86 0.61
N ASN A 144 -18.63 -9.01 -0.70
CA ASN A 144 -19.76 -8.41 -1.43
C ASN A 144 -21.11 -9.00 -1.01
N GLY A 145 -21.16 -10.29 -0.67
CA GLY A 145 -22.39 -10.95 -0.18
C GLY A 145 -22.76 -10.58 1.25
N LEU A 146 -21.78 -10.44 2.14
CA LEU A 146 -22.02 -10.14 3.57
C LEU A 146 -22.29 -8.65 3.82
N PHE A 147 -21.65 -7.76 3.08
CA PHE A 147 -21.69 -6.32 3.35
C PHE A 147 -22.44 -5.53 2.27
N HIS A 148 -23.01 -6.19 1.25
CA HIS A 148 -23.65 -5.55 0.09
C HIS A 148 -22.75 -4.50 -0.58
N ALA A 149 -21.43 -4.73 -0.51
CA ALA A 149 -20.40 -3.87 -1.04
C ALA A 149 -20.08 -4.25 -2.50
N ASN A 150 -19.58 -3.30 -3.27
CA ASN A 150 -19.15 -3.56 -4.66
C ASN A 150 -17.63 -3.44 -4.75
N VAL A 151 -16.93 -4.28 -3.96
CA VAL A 151 -15.47 -4.26 -3.84
C VAL A 151 -14.86 -5.04 -4.99
N THR A 152 -13.95 -4.41 -5.73
CA THR A 152 -13.25 -5.02 -6.87
C THR A 152 -11.81 -5.41 -6.54
N ASP A 153 -11.12 -4.68 -5.67
CA ASP A 153 -9.81 -5.02 -5.07
C ASP A 153 -9.62 -4.24 -3.75
N ILE A 154 -8.68 -4.58 -2.86
CA ILE A 154 -8.68 -4.03 -1.50
C ILE A 154 -7.40 -3.23 -1.22
N MET A 155 -7.54 -1.92 -1.02
CA MET A 155 -6.58 -1.04 -0.35
C MET A 155 -7.31 -0.15 0.68
N ILE A 156 -6.70 0.15 1.83
CA ILE A 156 -7.41 0.66 3.02
C ILE A 156 -6.90 2.05 3.44
N THR A 157 -7.80 2.97 3.81
CA THR A 157 -7.49 4.29 4.38
C THR A 157 -7.59 4.33 5.92
N PRO A 158 -7.01 5.36 6.61
CA PRO A 158 -7.04 5.50 8.06
C PRO A 158 -8.44 5.57 8.66
N GLU A 159 -9.38 6.22 7.98
CA GLU A 159 -10.73 6.43 8.48
C GLU A 159 -11.54 5.14 8.51
N PHE A 160 -11.33 4.25 7.54
CA PHE A 160 -11.84 2.89 7.56
C PHE A 160 -11.34 2.12 8.79
N LEU A 161 -10.07 2.25 9.15
CA LEU A 161 -9.49 1.64 10.34
C LEU A 161 -10.08 2.21 11.63
N ARG A 162 -10.34 3.52 11.70
CA ARG A 162 -11.02 4.16 12.86
C ARG A 162 -12.44 3.62 13.05
N THR A 163 -13.18 3.38 11.96
CA THR A 163 -14.53 2.81 11.99
C THR A 163 -14.56 1.40 12.57
N PHE A 164 -13.49 0.62 12.40
CA PHE A 164 -13.34 -0.74 12.95
C PHE A 164 -12.62 -0.80 14.31
N GLY A 165 -12.43 0.34 14.99
CA GLY A 165 -11.89 0.38 16.36
C GLY A 165 -10.37 0.28 16.46
N PHE A 166 -9.63 0.39 15.37
CA PHE A 166 -8.18 0.59 15.39
C PHE A 166 -7.92 2.06 15.68
N ARG A 167 -7.60 2.39 16.93
CA ARG A 167 -7.07 3.72 17.30
C ARG A 167 -5.54 3.63 17.27
N PRO A 168 -4.86 4.65 16.73
CA PRO A 168 -3.45 4.83 17.02
C PRO A 168 -3.25 5.11 18.51
#